data_ab9231265a1c3156c3b55cacd18f8583
#
_entry.id   ab9231265a1c3156c3b55cacd18f8583
#
_cell.length_a   1.000
_cell.length_b   1.000
_cell.length_c   1.000
_cell.angle_alpha   90.00
_cell.angle_beta   90.00
_cell.angle_gamma   90.00
#
_symmetry.space_group_name_H-M   'P 1'
#
loop_
_entity.id
_entity.type
_entity.pdbx_description
1 polymer ?
#
loop_
_entity_poly.entity_id
_entity_poly.type
_entity_poly.pdbx_seq_one_letter_code
_entity_poly.pdbx_strand_id
1 'polypeptide(L)'
;MSQTRITIRPLRLTDASDIYELMHMPNVLWGTSLLPSTSIDSWYKTVENWVYDERMHVFVTDVQGKVAGIINMRAGTGRESHVGDIDMAVHDKYQGQGIGKMLLLTVIDLADNWLNLVRLEVDVYTDNERAIHVYQKFDFEIEGRKRLDAFRGGSYIDSYIMARLRKPGSEKGAGSTEEAVSQNASGNYVEMFSRISEVTAPPPAGRQEEPGAR
;
A
#
# COMPACT_ATOMS: atom_id res chain seq x y z
N MET A 1 -29.44 -8.76 3.21
CA MET A 1 -28.52 -7.82 2.52
C MET A 1 -27.20 -8.53 2.37
N SER A 2 -26.72 -8.75 1.13
CA SER A 2 -25.46 -9.43 0.89
C SER A 2 -24.31 -8.52 1.37
N GLN A 3 -23.54 -9.01 2.33
CA GLN A 3 -22.39 -8.27 2.86
C GLN A 3 -21.34 -8.14 1.72
N THR A 4 -21.02 -6.92 1.32
CA THR A 4 -20.02 -6.69 0.27
C THR A 4 -18.67 -7.23 0.76
N ARG A 5 -18.17 -8.27 0.11
CA ARG A 5 -16.89 -8.88 0.47
C ARG A 5 -15.75 -7.95 0.05
N ILE A 6 -14.97 -7.51 1.03
CA ILE A 6 -13.74 -6.72 0.83
C ILE A 6 -12.57 -7.67 1.05
N THR A 7 -11.64 -7.74 0.11
CA THR A 7 -10.42 -8.55 0.24
C THR A 7 -9.19 -7.71 -0.04
N ILE A 8 -8.09 -7.98 0.66
CA ILE A 8 -6.78 -7.39 0.33
C ILE A 8 -5.95 -8.47 -0.34
N ARG A 9 -5.26 -8.08 -1.40
CA ARG A 9 -4.38 -8.98 -2.17
C ARG A 9 -3.21 -8.22 -2.78
N PRO A 10 -2.12 -8.91 -3.14
CA PRO A 10 -1.05 -8.32 -3.93
C PRO A 10 -1.56 -7.74 -5.25
N LEU A 11 -0.84 -6.72 -5.74
CA LEU A 11 -1.05 -6.10 -7.04
C LEU A 11 -0.86 -7.12 -8.16
N ARG A 12 -1.64 -6.97 -9.25
CA ARG A 12 -1.52 -7.73 -10.49
C ARG A 12 -1.38 -6.78 -11.68
N LEU A 13 -0.75 -7.24 -12.76
CA LEU A 13 -0.65 -6.45 -14.00
C LEU A 13 -2.03 -6.06 -14.55
N THR A 14 -3.03 -6.91 -14.35
CA THR A 14 -4.41 -6.67 -14.79
C THR A 14 -5.11 -5.54 -14.05
N ASP A 15 -4.57 -5.06 -12.93
CA ASP A 15 -5.17 -4.00 -12.12
C ASP A 15 -4.89 -2.58 -12.67
N ALA A 16 -4.02 -2.44 -13.67
CA ALA A 16 -3.55 -1.15 -14.17
C ALA A 16 -4.69 -0.20 -14.58
N SER A 17 -5.75 -0.73 -15.21
CA SER A 17 -6.91 0.06 -15.62
C SER A 17 -7.70 0.58 -14.41
N ASP A 18 -7.93 -0.27 -13.40
CA ASP A 18 -8.66 0.11 -12.19
C ASP A 18 -7.84 1.10 -11.36
N ILE A 19 -6.51 0.95 -11.31
CA ILE A 19 -5.61 1.90 -10.64
C ILE A 19 -5.61 3.25 -11.36
N TYR A 20 -5.58 3.26 -12.69
CA TYR A 20 -5.73 4.49 -13.46
C TYR A 20 -7.03 5.22 -13.09
N GLU A 21 -8.16 4.52 -13.06
CA GLU A 21 -9.46 5.08 -12.66
C GLU A 21 -9.41 5.64 -11.23
N LEU A 22 -8.91 4.84 -10.27
CA LEU A 22 -8.78 5.22 -8.87
C LEU A 22 -7.93 6.48 -8.70
N MET A 23 -6.77 6.53 -9.34
CA MET A 23 -5.81 7.64 -9.20
C MET A 23 -6.29 8.93 -9.85
N HIS A 24 -7.26 8.88 -10.78
CA HIS A 24 -7.87 10.04 -11.40
C HIS A 24 -9.18 10.50 -10.72
N MET A 25 -9.56 9.86 -9.60
CA MET A 25 -10.68 10.36 -8.78
C MET A 25 -10.35 11.73 -8.20
N PRO A 26 -11.31 12.67 -8.15
CA PRO A 26 -11.06 14.05 -7.74
C PRO A 26 -10.33 14.20 -6.40
N ASN A 27 -10.77 13.50 -5.35
CA ASN A 27 -10.13 13.60 -4.04
C ASN A 27 -8.77 12.92 -3.99
N VAL A 28 -8.58 11.81 -4.74
CA VAL A 28 -7.28 11.13 -4.86
C VAL A 28 -6.29 12.03 -5.60
N LEU A 29 -6.69 12.56 -6.75
CA LEU A 29 -5.87 13.47 -7.55
C LEU A 29 -5.48 14.73 -6.74
N TRP A 30 -6.42 15.26 -5.94
CA TRP A 30 -6.13 16.40 -5.07
C TRP A 30 -5.15 16.07 -3.96
N GLY A 31 -5.17 14.85 -3.43
CA GLY A 31 -4.32 14.38 -2.33
C GLY A 31 -2.96 13.80 -2.75
N THR A 32 -2.65 13.75 -4.04
CA THR A 32 -1.42 13.16 -4.59
C THR A 32 -0.65 14.15 -5.46
N SER A 33 0.58 13.81 -5.82
CA SER A 33 1.41 14.60 -6.76
C SER A 33 1.14 14.29 -8.23
N LEU A 34 0.13 13.45 -8.52
CA LEU A 34 -0.22 13.04 -9.87
C LEU A 34 -0.75 14.23 -10.70
N LEU A 35 -0.32 14.30 -11.95
CA LEU A 35 -0.87 15.28 -12.91
C LEU A 35 -2.12 14.70 -13.61
N PRO A 36 -3.17 15.52 -13.83
CA PRO A 36 -4.37 15.10 -14.54
C PRO A 36 -4.13 14.60 -15.98
N SER A 37 -2.98 14.96 -16.56
CA SER A 37 -2.57 14.56 -17.90
C SER A 37 -1.85 13.22 -17.96
N THR A 38 -1.66 12.52 -16.81
CA THR A 38 -0.99 11.22 -16.80
C THR A 38 -1.83 10.19 -17.56
N SER A 39 -1.23 9.59 -18.59
CA SER A 39 -1.95 8.67 -19.48
C SER A 39 -2.12 7.27 -18.87
N ILE A 40 -3.08 6.54 -19.39
CA ILE A 40 -3.28 5.13 -19.01
C ILE A 40 -2.06 4.26 -19.37
N ASP A 41 -1.37 4.55 -20.49
CA ASP A 41 -0.16 3.81 -20.89
C ASP A 41 0.99 4.02 -19.90
N SER A 42 1.07 5.22 -19.30
CA SER A 42 2.03 5.49 -18.23
C SER A 42 1.71 4.63 -16.98
N TRP A 43 0.44 4.45 -16.66
CA TRP A 43 0.01 3.58 -15.56
C TRP A 43 0.30 2.11 -15.80
N TYR A 44 0.14 1.59 -17.01
CA TYR A 44 0.55 0.21 -17.34
C TYR A 44 2.03 0.00 -17.05
N LYS A 45 2.90 0.93 -17.47
CA LYS A 45 4.34 0.87 -17.19
C LYS A 45 4.65 0.99 -15.69
N THR A 46 3.93 1.85 -14.98
CA THR A 46 4.09 2.01 -13.53
C THR A 46 3.74 0.72 -12.79
N VAL A 47 2.60 0.12 -13.10
CA VAL A 47 2.15 -1.14 -12.49
C VAL A 47 3.10 -2.28 -12.84
N GLU A 48 3.58 -2.35 -14.09
CA GLU A 48 4.61 -3.32 -14.50
C GLU A 48 5.88 -3.16 -13.69
N ASN A 49 6.40 -1.94 -13.54
CA ASN A 49 7.58 -1.67 -12.72
C ASN A 49 7.36 -2.07 -11.25
N TRP A 50 6.19 -1.78 -10.68
CA TRP A 50 5.88 -2.16 -9.30
C TRP A 50 5.80 -3.66 -9.10
N VAL A 51 5.28 -4.41 -10.07
CA VAL A 51 5.16 -5.87 -9.97
C VAL A 51 6.52 -6.56 -10.05
N TYR A 52 7.49 -5.98 -10.78
CA TYR A 52 8.80 -6.58 -10.99
C TYR A 52 9.94 -5.98 -10.14
N ASP A 53 9.73 -4.88 -9.40
CA ASP A 53 10.71 -4.35 -8.45
C ASP A 53 10.55 -5.08 -7.10
N GLU A 54 11.54 -5.91 -6.74
CA GLU A 54 11.55 -6.68 -5.49
C GLU A 54 11.47 -5.82 -4.23
N ARG A 55 11.78 -4.53 -4.32
CA ARG A 55 11.67 -3.58 -3.21
C ARG A 55 10.28 -2.99 -3.05
N MET A 56 9.42 -3.18 -4.05
CA MET A 56 8.06 -2.66 -4.06
C MET A 56 7.09 -3.71 -3.53
N HIS A 57 6.44 -3.39 -2.44
CA HIS A 57 5.39 -4.23 -1.87
C HIS A 57 4.06 -3.50 -2.03
N VAL A 58 3.23 -3.97 -2.95
CA VAL A 58 1.99 -3.28 -3.33
C VAL A 58 0.78 -4.17 -3.07
N PHE A 59 -0.17 -3.65 -2.29
CA PHE A 59 -1.44 -4.31 -2.02
C PHE A 59 -2.61 -3.47 -2.53
N VAL A 60 -3.62 -4.16 -2.99
CA VAL A 60 -4.89 -3.55 -3.41
C VAL A 60 -6.04 -4.12 -2.60
N THR A 61 -7.04 -3.28 -2.36
CA THR A 61 -8.33 -3.72 -1.83
C THR A 61 -9.26 -4.01 -2.99
N ASP A 62 -9.68 -5.26 -3.11
CA ASP A 62 -10.63 -5.72 -4.10
C ASP A 62 -12.05 -5.74 -3.52
N VAL A 63 -12.96 -5.05 -4.19
CA VAL A 63 -14.38 -5.01 -3.87
C VAL A 63 -15.15 -5.46 -5.11
N GLN A 64 -15.63 -6.70 -5.09
CA GLN A 64 -16.39 -7.29 -6.20
C GLN A 64 -15.64 -7.25 -7.56
N GLY A 65 -14.33 -7.50 -7.54
CA GLY A 65 -13.49 -7.52 -8.73
C GLY A 65 -12.99 -6.13 -9.18
N LYS A 66 -13.21 -5.08 -8.39
CA LYS A 66 -12.71 -3.72 -8.64
C LYS A 66 -11.73 -3.27 -7.57
N VAL A 67 -10.68 -2.58 -7.97
CA VAL A 67 -9.71 -1.99 -7.04
C VAL A 67 -10.33 -0.77 -6.37
N ALA A 68 -10.60 -0.89 -5.07
CA ALA A 68 -11.19 0.17 -4.25
C ALA A 68 -10.14 0.99 -3.48
N GLY A 69 -8.93 0.48 -3.34
CA GLY A 69 -7.81 1.17 -2.68
C GLY A 69 -6.50 0.48 -2.99
N ILE A 70 -5.43 1.22 -2.85
CA ILE A 70 -4.05 0.76 -3.07
C ILE A 70 -3.15 1.33 -1.99
N ILE A 71 -2.19 0.54 -1.55
CA ILE A 71 -1.04 0.97 -0.76
C ILE A 71 0.22 0.39 -1.37
N ASN A 72 1.25 1.19 -1.52
CA ASN A 72 2.58 0.72 -1.85
C ASN A 72 3.54 1.01 -0.70
N MET A 73 4.55 0.18 -0.57
CA MET A 73 5.69 0.38 0.31
C MET A 73 6.96 0.06 -0.47
N ARG A 74 7.87 1.02 -0.50
CA ARG A 74 9.21 0.83 -1.07
C ARG A 74 10.20 0.59 0.07
N ALA A 75 10.81 -0.59 0.11
CA ALA A 75 11.87 -0.90 1.06
C ALA A 75 13.19 -0.21 0.65
N GLY A 76 13.85 0.39 1.61
CA GLY A 76 15.16 1.02 1.42
C GLY A 76 16.26 0.01 1.16
N THR A 77 17.45 0.48 0.78
CA THR A 77 18.61 -0.37 0.48
C THR A 77 19.87 0.11 1.21
N GLY A 78 20.85 -0.77 1.31
CA GLY A 78 22.14 -0.44 1.91
C GLY A 78 21.99 0.01 3.35
N ARG A 79 22.43 1.22 3.67
CA ARG A 79 22.38 1.78 5.03
C ARG A 79 20.99 2.16 5.49
N GLU A 80 20.03 2.27 4.58
CA GLU A 80 18.62 2.59 4.82
C GLU A 80 17.71 1.37 4.69
N SER A 81 18.26 0.15 4.67
CA SER A 81 17.49 -1.09 4.50
C SER A 81 16.46 -1.35 5.61
N HIS A 82 16.48 -0.57 6.67
CA HIS A 82 15.52 -0.62 7.78
C HIS A 82 14.38 0.40 7.63
N VAL A 83 14.33 1.16 6.53
CA VAL A 83 13.34 2.19 6.24
C VAL A 83 12.41 1.73 5.14
N GLY A 84 11.13 2.09 5.20
CA GLY A 84 10.16 1.91 4.15
C GLY A 84 9.36 3.17 3.91
N ASP A 85 9.26 3.61 2.64
CA ASP A 85 8.39 4.72 2.22
C ASP A 85 7.04 4.17 1.79
N ILE A 86 5.95 4.78 2.23
CA ILE A 86 4.60 4.33 1.90
C ILE A 86 3.79 5.44 1.21
N ASP A 87 2.96 5.01 0.24
CA ASP A 87 1.91 5.84 -0.35
C ASP A 87 0.60 5.06 -0.36
N MET A 88 -0.51 5.74 -0.14
CA MET A 88 -1.83 5.13 -0.09
C MET A 88 -2.87 5.99 -0.76
N ALA A 89 -3.75 5.34 -1.53
CA ALA A 89 -4.92 5.97 -2.11
C ALA A 89 -6.16 5.09 -1.95
N VAL A 90 -7.32 5.72 -1.70
CA VAL A 90 -8.62 5.05 -1.62
C VAL A 90 -9.57 5.76 -2.55
N HIS A 91 -10.17 5.02 -3.48
CA HIS A 91 -11.16 5.51 -4.44
C HIS A 91 -12.29 6.26 -3.73
N ASP A 92 -12.68 7.43 -4.24
CA ASP A 92 -13.59 8.37 -3.59
C ASP A 92 -14.89 7.73 -3.08
N LYS A 93 -15.48 6.84 -3.88
CA LYS A 93 -16.71 6.09 -3.54
C LYS A 93 -16.57 5.20 -2.30
N TYR A 94 -15.36 4.73 -2.00
CA TYR A 94 -15.10 3.78 -0.92
C TYR A 94 -14.41 4.43 0.29
N GLN A 95 -14.18 5.71 0.25
CA GLN A 95 -13.63 6.45 1.39
C GLN A 95 -14.60 6.41 2.59
N GLY A 96 -14.06 6.46 3.82
CA GLY A 96 -14.87 6.41 5.05
C GLY A 96 -15.32 5.02 5.48
N GLN A 97 -15.01 3.98 4.71
CA GLN A 97 -15.43 2.59 4.96
C GLN A 97 -14.33 1.72 5.60
N GLY A 98 -13.25 2.33 6.11
CA GLY A 98 -12.17 1.60 6.78
C GLY A 98 -11.09 1.01 5.86
N ILE A 99 -11.20 1.15 4.52
CA ILE A 99 -10.26 0.57 3.56
C ILE A 99 -8.82 1.05 3.80
N GLY A 100 -8.60 2.35 3.99
CA GLY A 100 -7.27 2.88 4.27
C GLY A 100 -6.66 2.31 5.55
N LYS A 101 -7.47 2.11 6.60
CA LYS A 101 -7.04 1.46 7.83
C LYS A 101 -6.59 0.01 7.57
N MET A 102 -7.35 -0.74 6.79
CA MET A 102 -7.03 -2.14 6.46
C MET A 102 -5.72 -2.24 5.66
N LEU A 103 -5.56 -1.41 4.64
CA LEU A 103 -4.34 -1.34 3.82
C LEU A 103 -3.11 -0.99 4.66
N LEU A 104 -3.23 0.01 5.53
CA LEU A 104 -2.13 0.45 6.39
C LEU A 104 -1.72 -0.64 7.39
N LEU A 105 -2.68 -1.33 8.01
CA LEU A 105 -2.40 -2.48 8.87
C LEU A 105 -1.65 -3.59 8.14
N THR A 106 -2.01 -3.89 6.89
CA THR A 106 -1.35 -4.90 6.07
C THR A 106 0.13 -4.57 5.84
N VAL A 107 0.43 -3.32 5.51
CA VAL A 107 1.81 -2.89 5.27
C VAL A 107 2.61 -2.81 6.57
N ILE A 108 2.01 -2.36 7.67
CA ILE A 108 2.66 -2.35 8.98
C ILE A 108 3.03 -3.78 9.42
N ASP A 109 2.10 -4.74 9.26
CA ASP A 109 2.37 -6.14 9.58
C ASP A 109 3.53 -6.71 8.74
N LEU A 110 3.51 -6.44 7.43
CA LEU A 110 4.62 -6.84 6.53
C LEU A 110 5.95 -6.22 6.97
N ALA A 111 5.95 -4.92 7.27
CA ALA A 111 7.14 -4.18 7.68
C ALA A 111 7.72 -4.72 9.00
N ASP A 112 6.86 -4.90 10.00
CA ASP A 112 7.27 -5.27 11.36
C ASP A 112 7.68 -6.73 11.48
N ASN A 113 6.92 -7.64 10.85
CA ASN A 113 7.01 -9.08 11.12
C ASN A 113 7.74 -9.87 10.02
N TRP A 114 7.89 -9.31 8.82
CA TRP A 114 8.48 -10.02 7.69
C TRP A 114 9.74 -9.36 7.14
N LEU A 115 9.77 -8.02 7.04
CA LEU A 115 10.88 -7.29 6.45
C LEU A 115 11.82 -6.68 7.48
N ASN A 116 11.47 -6.77 8.77
CA ASN A 116 12.24 -6.17 9.86
C ASN A 116 12.53 -4.68 9.67
N LEU A 117 11.57 -3.93 9.07
CA LEU A 117 11.70 -2.50 8.96
C LEU A 117 11.46 -1.85 10.34
N VAL A 118 12.27 -0.88 10.68
CA VAL A 118 12.18 -0.15 11.95
C VAL A 118 11.45 1.16 11.80
N ARG A 119 11.46 1.71 10.57
CA ARG A 119 10.91 3.01 10.24
C ARG A 119 10.04 2.92 9.00
N LEU A 120 8.82 3.46 9.11
CA LEU A 120 7.95 3.72 7.96
C LEU A 120 7.73 5.21 7.82
N GLU A 121 7.89 5.75 6.62
CA GLU A 121 7.73 7.16 6.29
C GLU A 121 6.58 7.39 5.33
N VAL A 122 5.98 8.57 5.41
CA VAL A 122 4.97 9.06 4.47
C VAL A 122 5.00 10.58 4.39
N ASP A 123 4.85 11.11 3.18
CA ASP A 123 4.60 12.53 2.93
C ASP A 123 3.09 12.78 2.80
N VAL A 124 2.57 13.78 3.51
CA VAL A 124 1.15 14.11 3.48
C VAL A 124 0.97 15.62 3.34
N TYR A 125 0.17 16.06 2.38
CA TYR A 125 -0.19 17.48 2.26
C TYR A 125 -0.84 18.00 3.54
N THR A 126 -0.45 19.21 3.97
CA THR A 126 -0.85 19.77 5.27
C THR A 126 -2.34 20.00 5.42
N ASP A 127 -3.09 20.08 4.31
CA ASP A 127 -4.55 20.21 4.29
C ASP A 127 -5.30 18.87 4.14
N ASN A 128 -4.56 17.74 4.07
CA ASN A 128 -5.17 16.41 4.08
C ASN A 128 -5.35 15.90 5.50
N GLU A 129 -6.16 16.63 6.31
CA GLU A 129 -6.42 16.33 7.73
C GLU A 129 -6.87 14.88 7.93
N ARG A 130 -7.61 14.34 6.96
CA ARG A 130 -8.10 12.96 7.01
C ARG A 130 -6.98 11.94 6.96
N ALA A 131 -6.02 12.08 6.05
CA ALA A 131 -4.87 11.19 5.95
C ALA A 131 -3.99 11.33 7.19
N ILE A 132 -3.69 12.58 7.61
CA ILE A 132 -2.93 12.88 8.82
C ILE A 132 -3.54 12.15 10.02
N HIS A 133 -4.85 12.28 10.24
CA HIS A 133 -5.53 11.61 11.34
C HIS A 133 -5.49 10.08 11.26
N VAL A 134 -5.55 9.50 10.04
CA VAL A 134 -5.39 8.06 9.87
C VAL A 134 -3.98 7.64 10.27
N TYR A 135 -2.94 8.30 9.77
CA TYR A 135 -1.57 7.94 10.10
C TYR A 135 -1.26 8.11 11.59
N GLN A 136 -1.73 9.17 12.22
CA GLN A 136 -1.56 9.39 13.67
C GLN A 136 -2.17 8.25 14.52
N LYS A 137 -3.29 7.66 14.08
CA LYS A 137 -3.89 6.50 14.78
C LYS A 137 -3.02 5.23 14.73
N PHE A 138 -2.03 5.21 13.88
CA PHE A 138 -1.07 4.11 13.73
C PHE A 138 0.35 4.51 14.14
N ASP A 139 0.44 5.42 15.10
CA ASP A 139 1.70 5.88 15.71
C ASP A 139 2.66 6.58 14.75
N PHE A 140 2.16 7.14 13.62
CA PHE A 140 2.95 8.06 12.82
C PHE A 140 2.95 9.44 13.48
N GLU A 141 4.13 10.00 13.65
CA GLU A 141 4.35 11.34 14.21
C GLU A 141 4.85 12.29 13.11
N ILE A 142 4.50 13.58 13.22
CA ILE A 142 5.03 14.62 12.34
C ILE A 142 6.46 14.93 12.76
N GLU A 143 7.43 14.69 11.87
CA GLU A 143 8.84 14.99 12.12
C GLU A 143 9.31 16.27 11.45
N GLY A 144 8.58 16.72 10.42
CA GLY A 144 8.97 17.92 9.69
C GLY A 144 7.89 18.46 8.77
N ARG A 145 8.13 19.65 8.23
CA ARG A 145 7.28 20.32 7.23
C ARG A 145 8.12 20.79 6.06
N LYS A 146 7.76 20.31 4.87
CA LYS A 146 8.29 20.78 3.59
C LYS A 146 7.45 21.97 3.15
N ARG A 147 8.05 23.13 2.97
CA ARG A 147 7.35 24.33 2.50
C ARG A 147 7.32 24.38 0.99
N LEU A 148 6.17 24.78 0.42
CA LEU A 148 5.96 24.91 -1.03
C LEU A 148 6.29 23.61 -1.79
N ASP A 149 5.92 22.46 -1.22
CA ASP A 149 6.29 21.14 -1.69
C ASP A 149 5.57 20.74 -2.99
N ALA A 150 4.35 21.23 -3.18
CA ALA A 150 3.57 20.97 -4.40
C ALA A 150 2.82 22.22 -4.86
N PHE A 151 2.47 22.23 -6.15
CA PHE A 151 1.63 23.26 -6.77
C PHE A 151 0.36 22.62 -7.32
N ARG A 152 -0.81 23.03 -6.82
CA ARG A 152 -2.11 22.56 -7.30
C ARG A 152 -3.19 23.62 -7.14
N GLY A 153 -4.19 23.61 -8.01
CA GLY A 153 -5.30 24.57 -7.92
C GLY A 153 -4.86 26.04 -7.96
N GLY A 154 -3.70 26.36 -8.58
CA GLY A 154 -3.16 27.72 -8.65
C GLY A 154 -2.38 28.20 -7.41
N SER A 155 -2.11 27.31 -6.44
CA SER A 155 -1.42 27.65 -5.19
C SER A 155 -0.40 26.61 -4.79
N TYR A 156 0.63 27.04 -4.05
CA TYR A 156 1.57 26.13 -3.41
C TYR A 156 0.99 25.58 -2.11
N ILE A 157 1.29 24.33 -1.86
CA ILE A 157 0.92 23.60 -0.63
C ILE A 157 2.16 23.02 0.02
N ASP A 158 2.17 22.98 1.35
CA ASP A 158 3.19 22.33 2.15
C ASP A 158 2.84 20.87 2.39
N SER A 159 3.83 20.05 2.74
CA SER A 159 3.66 18.67 3.21
C SER A 159 4.25 18.47 4.59
N TYR A 160 3.68 17.57 5.35
CA TYR A 160 4.31 16.98 6.52
C TYR A 160 5.09 15.73 6.11
N ILE A 161 6.29 15.58 6.67
CA ILE A 161 7.00 14.31 6.75
C ILE A 161 6.48 13.65 8.02
N MET A 162 5.87 12.49 7.90
CA MET A 162 5.42 11.71 9.05
C MET A 162 6.17 10.38 9.08
N ALA A 163 6.51 9.91 10.26
CA ALA A 163 7.16 8.62 10.42
C ALA A 163 6.60 7.83 11.61
N ARG A 164 6.59 6.52 11.45
CA ARG A 164 6.32 5.53 12.49
C ARG A 164 7.60 4.79 12.80
N LEU A 165 8.01 4.79 14.05
CA LEU A 165 9.14 3.99 14.53
C LEU A 165 8.62 2.76 15.27
N ARG A 166 9.04 1.56 14.84
CA ARG A 166 8.78 0.35 15.60
C ARG A 166 9.55 0.40 16.91
N LYS A 167 8.84 0.30 18.05
CA LYS A 167 9.46 0.34 19.37
C LYS A 167 10.35 -0.89 19.57
N PRO A 168 11.62 -0.74 19.98
CA PRO A 168 12.47 -1.87 20.33
C PRO A 168 11.83 -2.65 21.49
N GLY A 169 11.74 -3.97 21.37
CA GLY A 169 11.17 -4.82 22.42
C GLY A 169 9.68 -5.12 22.30
N SER A 170 8.99 -4.69 21.25
CA SER A 170 7.67 -5.22 20.89
C SER A 170 7.79 -6.62 20.22
N GLU A 171 8.72 -7.42 20.74
CA GLU A 171 8.72 -8.85 20.43
C GLU A 171 7.44 -9.46 21.02
N LYS A 172 6.52 -9.84 20.12
CA LYS A 172 5.33 -10.64 20.44
C LYS A 172 4.37 -10.04 21.46
N GLY A 173 3.65 -9.05 21.04
CA GLY A 173 2.35 -8.73 21.61
C GLY A 173 1.27 -8.95 20.56
N ALA A 174 0.88 -10.20 20.35
CA ALA A 174 -0.35 -10.54 19.62
C ALA A 174 -1.63 -9.94 20.29
N GLY A 175 -1.46 -9.09 21.32
CA GLY A 175 -2.55 -8.57 22.12
C GLY A 175 -3.04 -7.17 21.79
N SER A 176 -2.21 -6.29 21.21
CA SER A 176 -2.65 -4.90 20.93
C SER A 176 -3.22 -4.72 19.53
N THR A 177 -2.87 -5.60 18.59
CA THR A 177 -3.44 -5.62 17.26
C THR A 177 -4.77 -6.39 17.21
N GLU A 178 -4.96 -7.39 18.10
CA GLU A 178 -6.19 -8.17 18.17
C GLU A 178 -7.40 -7.38 18.65
N GLU A 179 -7.27 -6.45 19.60
CA GLU A 179 -8.40 -5.63 20.04
C GLU A 179 -8.88 -4.64 18.96
N ALA A 180 -7.99 -4.10 18.13
CA ALA A 180 -8.38 -3.23 17.03
C ALA A 180 -8.94 -3.99 15.81
N VAL A 181 -8.59 -5.26 15.65
CA VAL A 181 -9.02 -6.15 14.57
C VAL A 181 -10.26 -6.96 14.97
N SER A 182 -10.42 -7.29 16.26
CA SER A 182 -11.46 -8.17 16.78
C SER A 182 -12.90 -7.67 16.57
N GLN A 183 -13.12 -6.40 16.28
CA GLN A 183 -14.49 -5.88 16.10
C GLN A 183 -15.02 -5.93 14.67
N ASN A 184 -14.20 -6.19 13.62
CA ASN A 184 -14.69 -6.19 12.25
C ASN A 184 -14.05 -7.19 11.26
N ALA A 185 -13.10 -8.05 11.62
CA ALA A 185 -12.39 -8.89 10.62
C ALA A 185 -11.78 -10.20 11.13
N SER A 186 -12.40 -10.89 12.08
CA SER A 186 -11.85 -12.11 12.74
C SER A 186 -11.61 -13.34 11.84
N GLY A 187 -11.71 -13.25 10.53
CA GLY A 187 -11.53 -14.38 9.61
C GLY A 187 -10.50 -14.20 8.50
N ASN A 188 -10.14 -12.96 8.15
CA ASN A 188 -9.48 -12.73 6.85
C ASN A 188 -7.94 -12.66 6.87
N TYR A 189 -7.30 -12.42 8.01
CA TYR A 189 -5.85 -12.22 8.08
C TYR A 189 -5.04 -13.50 7.91
N VAL A 190 -5.40 -14.54 8.63
CA VAL A 190 -4.73 -15.87 8.51
C VAL A 190 -5.00 -16.48 7.14
N GLU A 191 -6.19 -16.27 6.58
CA GLU A 191 -6.57 -16.73 5.25
C GLU A 191 -5.87 -15.94 4.12
N MET A 192 -5.56 -14.66 4.34
CA MET A 192 -4.83 -13.82 3.39
C MET A 192 -3.38 -14.27 3.24
N PHE A 193 -2.65 -14.50 4.33
CA PHE A 193 -1.25 -14.94 4.27
C PHE A 193 -1.11 -16.39 3.83
N SER A 194 -2.06 -17.28 4.14
CA SER A 194 -2.05 -18.65 3.59
C SER A 194 -2.25 -18.66 2.07
N ARG A 195 -3.04 -17.74 1.52
CA ARG A 195 -3.23 -17.60 0.05
C ARG A 195 -2.05 -16.93 -0.65
N ILE A 196 -1.32 -16.03 0.00
CA ILE A 196 -0.06 -15.46 -0.54
C ILE A 196 0.98 -16.55 -0.71
N SER A 197 1.08 -17.49 0.24
CA SER A 197 1.99 -18.63 0.18
C SER A 197 1.71 -19.59 -0.98
N GLU A 198 0.47 -19.67 -1.46
CA GLU A 198 0.10 -20.49 -2.62
C GLU A 198 0.45 -19.86 -3.98
N VAL A 199 0.64 -18.53 -4.04
CA VAL A 199 0.89 -17.80 -5.30
C VAL A 199 2.38 -17.62 -5.61
N THR A 200 3.27 -17.79 -4.63
CA THR A 200 4.72 -17.56 -4.78
C THR A 200 5.54 -18.81 -5.17
N ALA A 201 4.90 -19.94 -5.44
CA ALA A 201 5.62 -21.08 -6.01
C ALA A 201 5.91 -20.84 -7.51
N PRO A 202 7.18 -20.75 -7.95
CA PRO A 202 7.47 -20.64 -9.38
C PRO A 202 6.98 -21.91 -10.11
N PRO A 203 6.52 -21.79 -11.36
CA PRO A 203 6.12 -22.97 -12.13
C PRO A 203 7.30 -23.95 -12.23
N PRO A 204 7.07 -25.26 -12.16
CA PRO A 204 8.12 -26.25 -12.26
C PRO A 204 8.87 -26.06 -13.58
N ALA A 205 10.18 -25.97 -13.52
CA ALA A 205 11.05 -25.84 -14.68
C ALA A 205 10.74 -26.95 -15.68
N GLY A 206 10.26 -26.56 -16.86
CA GLY A 206 10.01 -27.49 -17.94
C GLY A 206 11.28 -28.26 -18.28
N ARG A 207 11.22 -29.60 -18.33
CA ARG A 207 12.31 -30.45 -18.82
C ARG A 207 12.64 -29.99 -20.22
N GLN A 208 13.85 -29.49 -20.41
CA GLN A 208 14.42 -29.33 -21.75
C GLN A 208 14.63 -30.74 -22.31
N GLU A 209 13.90 -31.11 -23.35
CA GLU A 209 14.17 -32.29 -24.16
C GLU A 209 15.48 -32.02 -24.93
N GLU A 210 16.49 -32.79 -24.67
CA GLU A 210 17.72 -32.81 -25.48
C GLU A 210 17.37 -33.25 -26.90
N PRO A 211 17.82 -32.54 -27.95
CA PRO A 211 17.70 -33.04 -29.32
C PRO A 211 18.69 -34.21 -29.52
N GLY A 212 18.14 -35.37 -29.75
CA GLY A 212 18.86 -36.61 -30.02
C GLY A 212 19.85 -36.48 -31.17
N ALA A 213 21.00 -37.01 -30.97
CA ALA A 213 22.07 -37.26 -31.93
C ALA A 213 21.56 -38.19 -33.07
N ARG A 214 21.75 -37.77 -34.29
CA ARG A 214 22.03 -38.60 -35.46
C ARG A 214 23.00 -37.90 -36.39
#